data_b194109eaf8bf85c802d70eb732ebd57
#
_entry.id   b194109eaf8bf85c802d70eb732ebd57
#
_cell.length_a   1.000
_cell.length_b   1.000
_cell.length_c   1.000
_cell.angle_alpha   90.00
_cell.angle_beta   90.00
_cell.angle_gamma   90.00
#
_symmetry.space_group_name_H-M   'P 1'
#
loop_
_entity.id
_entity.type
_entity.pdbx_description
1 polymer ?
#
loop_
_entity_poly.entity_id
_entity_poly.type
_entity_poly.pdbx_seq_one_letter_code
_entity_poly.pdbx_strand_id
1 'polypeptide(L)'
;MRWNAMSAEEVNERINQAIEANNNYGQGDILGPPGTYLDREEFRPDAPFLDTAPFLKTLINNPNHIGCHTLGKESSPIFKGTQEIERELIELCAEEIFQADRKSIDGYVASGGTEANIEAMWIYRNYFSQEYNAKDDQIGVLFSEDTHYSITKACNLLRIKPFMLGVDQNERNILLSSLNDALARAKNEGIKYFIVIINLSTTMFGSVDEIEPIVEVMEKNQLTYKLHLDAAFGGFIYPFSNPNSNHHFGNPKVSSISIDG
;
A
#
# COMPACT_ATOMS: atom_id res chain seq x y z
N MET A 1 8.62 -5.39 -20.33
CA MET A 1 7.69 -6.02 -19.36
C MET A 1 8.20 -7.38 -18.98
N ARG A 2 8.45 -7.61 -17.70
CA ARG A 2 8.88 -8.93 -17.17
C ARG A 2 7.72 -9.91 -16.97
N TRP A 3 6.50 -9.50 -17.28
CA TRP A 3 5.31 -10.33 -17.16
C TRP A 3 5.36 -11.44 -18.21
N ASN A 4 5.69 -12.65 -17.76
CA ASN A 4 5.53 -13.86 -18.57
C ASN A 4 4.31 -14.61 -18.04
N ALA A 5 3.40 -14.96 -18.94
CA ALA A 5 2.29 -15.82 -18.58
C ALA A 5 2.84 -17.18 -18.12
N MET A 6 2.42 -17.63 -16.95
CA MET A 6 2.73 -18.96 -16.42
C MET A 6 1.51 -19.86 -16.61
N SER A 7 1.74 -21.14 -16.87
CA SER A 7 0.69 -22.14 -16.82
C SER A 7 0.26 -22.39 -15.36
N ALA A 8 -0.93 -22.96 -15.16
CA ALA A 8 -1.39 -23.33 -13.83
C ALA A 8 -0.44 -24.34 -13.14
N GLU A 9 0.20 -25.20 -13.91
CA GLU A 9 1.19 -26.16 -13.41
C GLU A 9 2.46 -25.46 -12.90
N GLU A 10 2.97 -24.50 -13.66
CA GLU A 10 4.14 -23.70 -13.24
C GLU A 10 3.84 -22.86 -12.00
N VAL A 11 2.64 -22.29 -11.89
CA VAL A 11 2.21 -21.55 -10.68
C VAL A 11 2.17 -22.49 -9.47
N ASN A 12 1.55 -23.67 -9.61
CA ASN A 12 1.46 -24.64 -8.53
C ASN A 12 2.83 -25.16 -8.11
N GLU A 13 3.72 -25.43 -9.06
CA GLU A 13 5.09 -25.85 -8.78
C GLU A 13 5.84 -24.77 -8.00
N ARG A 14 5.72 -23.52 -8.40
CA ARG A 14 6.36 -22.40 -7.71
C ARG A 14 5.83 -22.19 -6.28
N ILE A 15 4.52 -22.35 -6.06
CA ILE A 15 3.92 -22.32 -4.73
C ILE A 15 4.49 -23.45 -3.86
N ASN A 16 4.58 -24.66 -4.38
CA ASN A 16 5.14 -25.79 -3.64
C ASN A 16 6.62 -25.55 -3.27
N GLN A 17 7.41 -25.04 -4.20
CA GLN A 17 8.82 -24.68 -3.95
C GLN A 17 8.95 -23.61 -2.86
N ALA A 18 8.07 -22.61 -2.85
CA ALA A 18 8.06 -21.59 -1.80
C ALA A 18 7.70 -22.15 -0.43
N ILE A 19 6.73 -23.08 -0.36
CA ILE A 19 6.35 -23.79 0.88
C ILE A 19 7.53 -24.63 1.39
N GLU A 20 8.21 -25.34 0.50
CA GLU A 20 9.37 -26.16 0.85
C GLU A 20 10.58 -25.35 1.31
N ALA A 21 10.72 -24.13 0.79
CA ALA A 21 11.81 -23.22 1.18
C ALA A 21 11.59 -22.57 2.55
N ASN A 22 10.36 -22.54 3.06
CA ASN A 22 10.06 -22.11 4.42
C ASN A 22 10.40 -23.22 5.43
N ASN A 23 10.70 -22.82 6.67
CA ASN A 23 10.86 -23.80 7.74
C ASN A 23 9.53 -24.49 8.07
N ASN A 24 9.57 -25.79 8.27
CA ASN A 24 8.42 -26.60 8.64
C ASN A 24 8.45 -26.96 10.13
N TYR A 25 7.46 -26.53 10.90
CA TYR A 25 7.35 -26.81 12.33
C TYR A 25 7.25 -28.29 12.66
N GLY A 26 6.79 -29.12 11.72
CA GLY A 26 6.70 -30.59 11.91
C GLY A 26 8.02 -31.33 11.72
N GLN A 27 9.04 -30.67 11.19
CA GLN A 27 10.33 -31.31 10.83
C GLN A 27 11.54 -30.72 11.55
N GLY A 28 11.39 -29.69 12.35
CA GLY A 28 12.50 -29.00 13.01
C GLY A 28 12.14 -28.41 14.36
N ASP A 29 13.16 -28.18 15.17
CA ASP A 29 13.04 -27.47 16.44
C ASP A 29 13.00 -25.95 16.18
N ILE A 30 11.81 -25.40 16.04
CA ILE A 30 11.61 -23.98 15.89
C ILE A 30 11.14 -23.41 17.23
N LEU A 31 11.98 -22.61 17.87
CA LEU A 31 11.70 -21.99 19.16
C LEU A 31 11.43 -20.49 18.97
N GLY A 32 10.25 -20.05 19.38
CA GLY A 32 9.93 -18.64 19.61
C GLY A 32 9.49 -17.78 18.44
N PRO A 33 9.65 -18.12 17.13
CA PRO A 33 9.14 -17.26 16.10
C PRO A 33 7.61 -17.27 16.06
N PRO A 34 6.96 -16.13 15.82
CA PRO A 34 5.54 -16.10 15.58
C PRO A 34 5.24 -16.82 14.26
N GLY A 35 4.17 -17.59 14.24
CA GLY A 35 3.73 -18.29 13.04
C GLY A 35 2.36 -18.90 13.25
N THR A 36 1.72 -19.28 12.16
CA THR A 36 0.47 -20.01 12.22
C THR A 36 0.77 -21.48 12.45
N TYR A 37 0.34 -22.00 13.58
CA TYR A 37 0.35 -23.42 13.89
C TYR A 37 -1.07 -23.85 14.16
N LEU A 38 -1.56 -24.79 13.37
CA LEU A 38 -2.87 -25.39 13.58
C LEU A 38 -2.71 -26.73 14.28
N ASP A 39 -3.51 -26.95 15.31
CA ASP A 39 -3.52 -28.22 16.03
C ASP A 39 -3.92 -29.34 15.07
N ARG A 40 -3.10 -30.39 15.04
CA ARG A 40 -3.33 -31.56 14.18
C ARG A 40 -4.55 -32.39 14.62
N GLU A 41 -5.00 -32.25 15.86
CA GLU A 41 -6.21 -32.89 16.35
C GLU A 41 -7.46 -32.20 15.85
N GLU A 42 -7.40 -30.87 15.68
CA GLU A 42 -8.52 -30.06 15.19
C GLU A 42 -8.49 -29.86 13.68
N PHE A 43 -7.30 -29.72 13.08
CA PHE A 43 -7.12 -29.52 11.65
C PHE A 43 -6.62 -30.79 10.97
N ARG A 44 -7.41 -31.35 10.08
CA ARG A 44 -7.07 -32.59 9.37
C ARG A 44 -6.01 -32.32 8.28
N PRO A 45 -4.75 -32.76 8.46
CA PRO A 45 -3.70 -32.53 7.46
C PRO A 45 -3.90 -33.33 6.16
N ASP A 46 -4.79 -34.34 6.19
CA ASP A 46 -5.23 -35.16 5.07
C ASP A 46 -6.53 -34.69 4.44
N ALA A 47 -7.00 -33.49 4.76
CA ALA A 47 -8.24 -32.96 4.18
C ALA A 47 -8.14 -32.84 2.65
N PRO A 48 -9.10 -33.36 1.88
CA PRO A 48 -9.01 -33.42 0.41
C PRO A 48 -8.80 -32.05 -0.27
N PHE A 49 -9.25 -30.95 0.33
CA PHE A 49 -9.05 -29.60 -0.22
C PHE A 49 -7.58 -29.18 -0.21
N LEU A 50 -6.73 -29.76 0.61
CA LEU A 50 -5.29 -29.48 0.62
C LEU A 50 -4.57 -29.98 -0.63
N ASP A 51 -5.13 -30.97 -1.31
CA ASP A 51 -4.58 -31.47 -2.57
C ASP A 51 -4.90 -30.51 -3.75
N THR A 52 -6.04 -29.80 -3.66
CA THR A 52 -6.46 -28.84 -4.68
C THR A 52 -6.04 -27.41 -4.37
N ALA A 53 -5.65 -27.12 -3.13
CA ALA A 53 -5.20 -25.82 -2.68
C ALA A 53 -3.88 -25.95 -1.89
N PRO A 54 -2.76 -26.26 -2.55
CA PRO A 54 -1.49 -26.62 -1.90
C PRO A 54 -0.94 -25.52 -0.99
N PHE A 55 -1.24 -24.25 -1.28
CA PHE A 55 -0.82 -23.12 -0.45
C PHE A 55 -1.42 -23.16 0.97
N LEU A 56 -2.57 -23.82 1.17
CA LEU A 56 -3.16 -23.99 2.50
C LEU A 56 -2.33 -24.91 3.42
N LYS A 57 -1.39 -25.66 2.88
CA LYS A 57 -0.42 -26.43 3.68
C LYS A 57 0.46 -25.53 4.55
N THR A 58 0.64 -24.28 4.17
CA THR A 58 1.34 -23.30 5.01
C THR A 58 0.65 -23.06 6.34
N LEU A 59 -0.66 -23.29 6.43
CA LEU A 59 -1.44 -23.13 7.65
C LEU A 59 -1.21 -24.26 8.67
N ILE A 60 -0.64 -25.38 8.26
CA ILE A 60 -0.52 -26.57 9.10
C ILE A 60 0.82 -26.62 9.84
N ASN A 61 1.93 -26.54 9.13
CA ASN A 61 3.26 -26.75 9.72
C ASN A 61 4.29 -25.72 9.23
N ASN A 62 3.82 -24.68 8.57
CA ASN A 62 4.71 -23.73 7.94
C ASN A 62 4.44 -22.32 8.49
N PRO A 63 5.42 -21.71 9.16
CA PRO A 63 5.23 -20.37 9.67
C PRO A 63 5.00 -19.41 8.51
N ASN A 64 3.96 -18.62 8.64
CA ASN A 64 3.69 -17.54 7.73
C ASN A 64 3.43 -16.28 8.54
N HIS A 65 4.08 -15.20 8.19
CA HIS A 65 3.95 -13.92 8.87
C HIS A 65 3.63 -12.84 7.84
N ILE A 66 2.48 -12.20 8.00
CA ILE A 66 2.05 -11.07 7.16
C ILE A 66 2.81 -9.82 7.59
N GLY A 67 3.21 -8.98 6.64
CA GLY A 67 3.87 -7.71 6.90
C GLY A 67 5.34 -7.83 7.29
N CYS A 68 6.00 -8.91 6.89
CA CYS A 68 7.45 -8.99 7.00
C CYS A 68 8.08 -7.95 6.08
N HIS A 69 9.07 -7.23 6.60
CA HIS A 69 9.82 -6.27 5.79
C HIS A 69 10.45 -6.94 4.58
N THR A 70 10.19 -6.41 3.41
CA THR A 70 10.82 -6.87 2.15
C THR A 70 12.14 -6.15 1.87
N LEU A 71 12.46 -5.14 2.69
CA LEU A 71 13.70 -4.37 2.58
C LEU A 71 14.92 -5.26 2.77
N GLY A 72 15.83 -5.21 1.80
CA GLY A 72 17.06 -6.00 1.80
C GLY A 72 16.97 -7.27 0.94
N LYS A 73 18.12 -7.91 0.74
CA LYS A 73 18.25 -9.07 -0.15
C LYS A 73 18.08 -10.41 0.57
N GLU A 74 18.12 -10.40 1.89
CA GLU A 74 18.08 -11.60 2.69
C GLU A 74 16.69 -11.79 3.27
N SER A 75 16.05 -12.89 2.91
CA SER A 75 14.82 -13.33 3.54
C SER A 75 15.14 -14.01 4.87
N SER A 76 14.24 -13.87 5.85
CA SER A 76 14.31 -14.69 7.06
C SER A 76 14.31 -16.16 6.67
N PRO A 77 15.23 -16.98 7.19
CA PRO A 77 15.25 -18.43 6.91
C PRO A 77 13.90 -19.11 7.19
N ILE A 78 13.13 -18.58 8.14
CA ILE A 78 11.85 -19.13 8.57
C ILE A 78 10.78 -18.96 7.49
N PHE A 79 10.77 -17.81 6.80
CA PHE A 79 9.75 -17.43 5.81
C PHE A 79 10.32 -17.28 4.40
N LYS A 80 11.46 -17.86 4.13
CA LYS A 80 12.25 -17.57 2.92
C LYS A 80 11.43 -17.62 1.65
N GLY A 81 10.67 -18.68 1.44
CA GLY A 81 9.91 -18.88 0.20
C GLY A 81 8.77 -17.87 0.04
N THR A 82 7.99 -17.64 1.09
CA THR A 82 6.87 -16.69 1.05
C THR A 82 7.33 -15.24 0.96
N GLN A 83 8.41 -14.89 1.64
CA GLN A 83 9.01 -13.55 1.51
C GLN A 83 9.60 -13.29 0.11
N GLU A 84 10.15 -14.30 -0.55
CA GLU A 84 10.64 -14.15 -1.92
C GLU A 84 9.51 -13.85 -2.91
N ILE A 85 8.35 -14.52 -2.75
CA ILE A 85 7.16 -14.24 -3.56
C ILE A 85 6.64 -12.83 -3.28
N GLU A 86 6.52 -12.45 -2.02
CA GLU A 86 6.07 -11.10 -1.64
C GLU A 86 6.98 -10.01 -2.21
N ARG A 87 8.30 -10.17 -2.08
CA ARG A 87 9.29 -9.24 -2.62
C ARG A 87 9.17 -9.12 -4.13
N GLU A 88 9.04 -10.24 -4.85
CA GLU A 88 8.88 -10.23 -6.30
C GLU A 88 7.59 -9.53 -6.71
N LEU A 89 6.48 -9.74 -6.00
CA LEU A 89 5.22 -9.05 -6.26
C LEU A 89 5.38 -7.53 -6.10
N ILE A 90 5.98 -7.08 -5.00
CA ILE A 90 6.23 -5.66 -4.74
C ILE A 90 7.14 -5.07 -5.83
N GLU A 91 8.24 -5.75 -6.17
CA GLU A 91 9.17 -5.31 -7.23
C GLU A 91 8.45 -5.20 -8.58
N LEU A 92 7.66 -6.21 -8.97
CA LEU A 92 6.94 -6.19 -10.23
C LEU A 92 5.91 -5.06 -10.31
N CYS A 93 5.10 -4.90 -9.26
CA CYS A 93 4.11 -3.82 -9.22
C CYS A 93 4.78 -2.44 -9.27
N ALA A 94 5.82 -2.24 -8.47
CA ALA A 94 6.49 -0.96 -8.39
C ALA A 94 7.25 -0.61 -9.69
N GLU A 95 8.03 -1.55 -10.25
CA GLU A 95 8.84 -1.29 -11.45
C GLU A 95 8.00 -1.27 -12.74
N GLU A 96 7.19 -2.31 -12.96
CA GLU A 96 6.54 -2.52 -14.24
C GLU A 96 5.20 -1.76 -14.39
N ILE A 97 4.47 -1.56 -13.28
CA ILE A 97 3.20 -0.83 -13.30
C ILE A 97 3.45 0.64 -12.96
N PHE A 98 4.21 0.91 -11.90
CA PHE A 98 4.36 2.26 -11.35
C PHE A 98 5.74 2.88 -11.57
N GLN A 99 6.56 2.36 -12.48
CA GLN A 99 7.81 2.97 -12.99
C GLN A 99 8.80 3.38 -11.89
N ALA A 100 8.87 2.64 -10.80
CA ALA A 100 9.81 2.91 -9.72
C ALA A 100 11.26 2.53 -10.10
N ASP A 101 12.23 3.23 -9.50
CA ASP A 101 13.61 2.74 -9.51
C ASP A 101 13.75 1.58 -8.51
N ARG A 102 14.16 0.42 -8.99
CA ARG A 102 14.34 -0.80 -8.20
C ARG A 102 15.15 -0.61 -6.91
N LYS A 103 16.07 0.34 -6.89
CA LYS A 103 16.91 0.60 -5.72
C LYS A 103 16.23 1.38 -4.61
N SER A 104 15.09 1.98 -4.90
CA SER A 104 14.32 2.84 -3.99
C SER A 104 12.95 2.26 -3.59
N ILE A 105 12.74 0.97 -3.88
CA ILE A 105 11.47 0.30 -3.59
C ILE A 105 11.51 -0.32 -2.20
N ASP A 106 10.47 -0.09 -1.44
CA ASP A 106 10.09 -0.84 -0.26
C ASP A 106 8.58 -0.99 -0.21
N GLY A 107 8.10 -2.04 0.46
CA GLY A 107 6.68 -2.29 0.59
C GLY A 107 6.38 -3.64 1.23
N TYR A 108 5.11 -3.94 1.39
CA TYR A 108 4.63 -5.21 1.91
C TYR A 108 3.20 -5.49 1.41
N VAL A 109 2.76 -6.73 1.52
CA VAL A 109 1.39 -7.13 1.23
C VAL A 109 0.54 -6.95 2.49
N ALA A 110 -0.37 -5.97 2.45
CA ALA A 110 -1.31 -5.67 3.53
C ALA A 110 -2.53 -6.60 3.49
N SER A 111 -3.32 -6.61 4.56
CA SER A 111 -4.58 -7.37 4.62
C SER A 111 -5.71 -6.77 3.75
N GLY A 112 -5.48 -5.60 3.17
CA GLY A 112 -6.39 -4.88 2.27
C GLY A 112 -6.05 -3.40 2.18
N GLY A 113 -6.65 -2.69 1.18
CA GLY A 113 -6.38 -1.28 0.92
C GLY A 113 -6.58 -0.34 2.12
N THR A 114 -7.49 -0.68 3.03
CA THR A 114 -7.67 0.11 4.28
C THR A 114 -6.42 0.09 5.15
N GLU A 115 -5.78 -1.06 5.34
CA GLU A 115 -4.54 -1.17 6.11
C GLU A 115 -3.42 -0.43 5.38
N ALA A 116 -3.27 -0.66 4.07
CA ALA A 116 -2.25 0.00 3.26
C ALA A 116 -2.32 1.53 3.34
N ASN A 117 -3.53 2.10 3.27
CA ASN A 117 -3.75 3.54 3.40
C ASN A 117 -3.42 4.06 4.81
N ILE A 118 -3.82 3.32 5.86
CA ILE A 118 -3.48 3.67 7.26
C ILE A 118 -1.97 3.66 7.46
N GLU A 119 -1.28 2.65 6.94
CA GLU A 119 0.17 2.50 7.04
C GLU A 119 0.90 3.64 6.34
N ALA A 120 0.52 3.99 5.11
CA ALA A 120 1.10 5.13 4.40
C ALA A 120 0.99 6.42 5.21
N MET A 121 -0.18 6.69 5.79
CA MET A 121 -0.42 7.88 6.61
C MET A 121 0.37 7.84 7.93
N TRP A 122 0.51 6.66 8.54
CA TRP A 122 1.32 6.47 9.74
C TRP A 122 2.81 6.71 9.47
N ILE A 123 3.33 6.21 8.35
CA ILE A 123 4.70 6.46 7.88
C ILE A 123 4.93 7.97 7.72
N TYR A 124 4.03 8.69 7.07
CA TYR A 124 4.19 10.13 6.84
C TYR A 124 4.09 10.95 8.14
N ARG A 125 3.16 10.59 9.03
CA ARG A 125 3.11 11.22 10.36
C ARG A 125 4.44 11.07 11.08
N ASN A 126 5.00 9.87 11.10
CA ASN A 126 6.27 9.58 11.75
C ASN A 126 7.43 10.29 11.03
N TYR A 127 7.43 10.33 9.71
CA TYR A 127 8.40 11.08 8.91
C TYR A 127 8.41 12.56 9.30
N PHE A 128 7.25 13.22 9.35
CA PHE A 128 7.18 14.62 9.76
C PHE A 128 7.61 14.83 11.22
N SER A 129 7.30 13.89 12.10
CA SER A 129 7.75 13.94 13.47
C SER A 129 9.27 13.81 13.59
N GLN A 130 9.89 12.92 12.85
CA GLN A 130 11.34 12.67 12.90
C GLN A 130 12.14 13.76 12.20
N GLU A 131 11.76 14.15 10.99
CA GLU A 131 12.52 15.09 10.16
C GLU A 131 12.30 16.56 10.57
N TYR A 132 11.11 16.89 11.06
CA TYR A 132 10.73 18.29 11.35
C TYR A 132 10.30 18.53 12.80
N ASN A 133 10.38 17.51 13.65
CA ASN A 133 9.87 17.58 15.03
C ASN A 133 8.39 18.04 15.09
N ALA A 134 7.59 17.59 14.09
CA ALA A 134 6.19 17.93 14.00
C ALA A 134 5.37 17.24 15.10
N LYS A 135 4.38 17.96 15.63
CA LYS A 135 3.35 17.36 16.49
C LYS A 135 2.17 16.93 15.66
N ASP A 136 1.40 15.95 16.15
CA ASP A 136 0.23 15.41 15.43
C ASP A 136 -0.81 16.50 15.07
N ASP A 137 -0.97 17.51 15.92
CA ASP A 137 -1.86 18.65 15.72
C ASP A 137 -1.37 19.66 14.67
N GLN A 138 -0.15 19.50 14.17
CA GLN A 138 0.43 20.29 13.08
C GLN A 138 0.37 19.58 11.72
N ILE A 139 -0.21 18.37 11.66
CA ILE A 139 -0.30 17.57 10.43
C ILE A 139 -1.74 17.53 9.95
N GLY A 140 -1.94 17.92 8.69
CA GLY A 140 -3.22 17.88 8.01
C GLY A 140 -3.24 16.89 6.85
N VAL A 141 -4.40 16.32 6.55
CA VAL A 141 -4.62 15.41 5.43
C VAL A 141 -5.60 16.04 4.46
N LEU A 142 -5.15 16.25 3.24
CA LEU A 142 -5.97 16.77 2.13
C LEU A 142 -6.45 15.61 1.27
N PHE A 143 -7.74 15.48 1.05
CA PHE A 143 -8.35 14.41 0.26
C PHE A 143 -9.71 14.82 -0.29
N SER A 144 -10.13 14.25 -1.41
CA SER A 144 -11.43 14.58 -2.02
C SER A 144 -12.60 14.01 -1.23
N GLU A 145 -13.79 14.60 -1.36
CA GLU A 145 -15.01 14.08 -0.76
C GLU A 145 -15.40 12.67 -1.28
N ASP A 146 -14.85 12.27 -2.43
CA ASP A 146 -15.06 10.95 -3.03
C ASP A 146 -14.04 9.89 -2.53
N THR A 147 -13.07 10.31 -1.73
CA THR A 147 -12.03 9.42 -1.21
C THR A 147 -12.63 8.37 -0.28
N HIS A 148 -12.11 7.15 -0.37
CA HIS A 148 -12.56 6.04 0.46
C HIS A 148 -12.46 6.34 1.95
N TYR A 149 -13.44 5.85 2.73
CA TYR A 149 -13.56 6.13 4.18
C TYR A 149 -12.34 5.68 5.02
N SER A 150 -11.45 4.85 4.46
CA SER A 150 -10.19 4.45 5.12
C SER A 150 -9.35 5.66 5.54
N ILE A 151 -9.37 6.74 4.74
CA ILE A 151 -8.61 7.96 5.02
C ILE A 151 -9.17 8.70 6.25
N THR A 152 -10.48 8.86 6.35
CA THR A 152 -11.08 9.47 7.55
C THR A 152 -10.89 8.61 8.80
N LYS A 153 -10.92 7.28 8.64
CA LYS A 153 -10.59 6.33 9.70
C LYS A 153 -9.13 6.48 10.15
N ALA A 154 -8.20 6.58 9.21
CA ALA A 154 -6.78 6.81 9.50
C ALA A 154 -6.56 8.14 10.22
N CYS A 155 -7.21 9.23 9.79
CA CYS A 155 -7.14 10.52 10.48
C CYS A 155 -7.55 10.40 11.95
N ASN A 156 -8.64 9.69 12.21
CA ASN A 156 -9.14 9.47 13.57
C ASN A 156 -8.16 8.65 14.42
N LEU A 157 -7.67 7.51 13.89
CA LEU A 157 -6.73 6.63 14.58
C LEU A 157 -5.39 7.32 14.88
N LEU A 158 -4.88 8.09 13.92
CA LEU A 158 -3.58 8.76 14.00
C LEU A 158 -3.66 10.14 14.66
N ARG A 159 -4.87 10.63 14.99
CA ARG A 159 -5.12 11.95 15.60
C ARG A 159 -4.59 13.13 14.78
N ILE A 160 -4.57 12.99 13.46
CA ILE A 160 -4.20 14.04 12.51
C ILE A 160 -5.44 14.65 11.88
N LYS A 161 -5.36 15.90 11.40
CA LYS A 161 -6.55 16.67 11.00
C LYS A 161 -6.99 16.42 9.56
N PRO A 162 -8.25 16.01 9.32
CA PRO A 162 -8.80 15.87 7.97
C PRO A 162 -9.22 17.23 7.37
N PHE A 163 -8.90 17.45 6.11
CA PHE A 163 -9.35 18.54 5.27
C PHE A 163 -9.95 17.99 3.98
N MET A 164 -11.25 17.76 4.02
CA MET A 164 -11.97 17.24 2.87
C MET A 164 -12.18 18.34 1.83
N LEU A 165 -11.91 18.02 0.56
CA LEU A 165 -11.98 18.90 -0.59
C LEU A 165 -13.22 18.58 -1.44
N GLY A 166 -13.97 19.59 -1.80
CA GLY A 166 -15.09 19.44 -2.71
C GLY A 166 -14.63 19.20 -4.14
N VAL A 167 -15.45 18.50 -4.91
CA VAL A 167 -15.23 18.20 -6.32
C VAL A 167 -16.30 18.82 -7.21
N ASP A 168 -16.00 18.95 -8.50
CA ASP A 168 -17.04 19.35 -9.47
C ASP A 168 -18.03 18.20 -9.70
N GLN A 169 -19.25 18.54 -10.14
CA GLN A 169 -20.33 17.58 -10.25
C GLN A 169 -20.26 16.68 -11.50
N ASN A 170 -19.51 17.08 -12.51
CA ASN A 170 -19.47 16.37 -13.79
C ASN A 170 -18.30 15.41 -13.87
N GLU A 171 -17.07 15.93 -13.78
CA GLU A 171 -15.84 15.15 -13.93
C GLU A 171 -15.29 14.66 -12.59
N ARG A 172 -15.85 15.14 -11.48
CA ARG A 172 -15.41 14.79 -10.11
C ARG A 172 -13.98 15.23 -9.78
N ASN A 173 -13.45 16.24 -10.50
CA ASN A 173 -12.14 16.81 -10.23
C ASN A 173 -12.15 17.66 -8.95
N ILE A 174 -11.08 17.62 -8.19
CA ILE A 174 -10.92 18.47 -7.00
C ILE A 174 -10.99 19.95 -7.39
N LEU A 175 -11.87 20.68 -6.74
CA LEU A 175 -12.01 22.14 -6.94
C LEU A 175 -10.84 22.87 -6.28
N LEU A 176 -10.05 23.63 -7.06
CA LEU A 176 -8.93 24.41 -6.53
C LEU A 176 -9.39 25.51 -5.54
N SER A 177 -10.62 26.00 -5.66
CA SER A 177 -11.22 26.89 -4.66
C SER A 177 -11.35 26.19 -3.32
N SER A 178 -11.85 24.94 -3.31
CA SER A 178 -11.97 24.14 -2.09
C SER A 178 -10.60 23.84 -1.46
N LEU A 179 -9.58 23.55 -2.29
CA LEU A 179 -8.21 23.38 -1.83
C LEU A 179 -7.67 24.65 -1.15
N ASN A 180 -7.84 25.82 -1.77
CA ASN A 180 -7.39 27.10 -1.21
C ASN A 180 -8.11 27.41 0.11
N ASP A 181 -9.41 27.17 0.20
CA ASP A 181 -10.19 27.35 1.43
C ASP A 181 -9.73 26.40 2.54
N ALA A 182 -9.44 25.15 2.19
CA ALA A 182 -8.90 24.15 3.12
C ALA A 182 -7.52 24.56 3.65
N LEU A 183 -6.63 25.06 2.79
CA LEU A 183 -5.31 25.55 3.17
C LEU A 183 -5.40 26.80 4.06
N ALA A 184 -6.34 27.71 3.79
CA ALA A 184 -6.58 28.87 4.65
C ALA A 184 -7.05 28.45 6.05
N ARG A 185 -7.97 27.48 6.15
CA ARG A 185 -8.41 26.90 7.43
C ARG A 185 -7.25 26.20 8.14
N ALA A 186 -6.50 25.36 7.43
CA ALA A 186 -5.36 24.64 7.96
C ALA A 186 -4.31 25.61 8.57
N LYS A 187 -4.01 26.70 7.89
CA LYS A 187 -3.11 27.74 8.39
C LYS A 187 -3.61 28.37 9.68
N ASN A 188 -4.90 28.68 9.78
CA ASN A 188 -5.51 29.25 10.98
C ASN A 188 -5.51 28.25 12.16
N GLU A 189 -5.49 26.96 11.86
CA GLU A 189 -5.43 25.87 12.85
C GLU A 189 -4.00 25.45 13.19
N GLY A 190 -2.98 26.11 12.63
CA GLY A 190 -1.56 25.85 12.93
C GLY A 190 -0.98 24.64 12.20
N ILE A 191 -1.65 24.13 11.16
CA ILE A 191 -1.13 23.05 10.34
C ILE A 191 0.07 23.53 9.51
N LYS A 192 1.11 22.72 9.46
CA LYS A 192 2.36 23.03 8.75
C LYS A 192 2.77 21.97 7.75
N TYR A 193 2.34 20.74 7.98
CA TYR A 193 2.73 19.56 7.21
C TYR A 193 1.50 18.88 6.64
N PHE A 194 1.58 18.43 5.39
CA PHE A 194 0.42 17.89 4.70
C PHE A 194 0.68 16.49 4.16
N ILE A 195 -0.29 15.61 4.35
CA ILE A 195 -0.44 14.37 3.61
C ILE A 195 -1.50 14.64 2.55
N VAL A 196 -1.14 14.51 1.28
CA VAL A 196 -2.04 14.70 0.15
C VAL A 196 -2.43 13.34 -0.40
N ILE A 197 -3.71 13.03 -0.38
CA ILE A 197 -4.25 11.79 -0.94
C ILE A 197 -4.81 12.09 -2.33
N ILE A 198 -4.35 11.34 -3.31
CA ILE A 198 -4.78 11.38 -4.71
C ILE A 198 -5.43 10.05 -5.03
N ASN A 199 -6.66 10.05 -5.47
CA ASN A 199 -7.35 8.83 -5.88
C ASN A 199 -6.99 8.47 -7.31
N LEU A 200 -6.53 7.24 -7.50
CA LEU A 200 -6.38 6.64 -8.82
C LEU A 200 -7.59 5.72 -9.06
N SER A 201 -8.69 6.31 -9.47
CA SER A 201 -10.02 5.72 -9.59
C SER A 201 -10.74 5.56 -8.25
N THR A 202 -11.70 6.44 -7.99
CA THR A 202 -12.55 6.35 -6.78
C THR A 202 -13.51 5.16 -6.89
N THR A 203 -13.82 4.51 -5.77
CA THR A 203 -14.68 3.31 -5.73
C THR A 203 -16.09 3.56 -6.28
N MET A 204 -16.65 4.76 -6.05
CA MET A 204 -18.03 5.07 -6.43
C MET A 204 -18.16 5.62 -7.86
N PHE A 205 -17.21 6.38 -8.34
CA PHE A 205 -17.30 7.10 -9.60
C PHE A 205 -16.25 6.70 -10.63
N GLY A 206 -15.18 6.00 -10.20
CA GLY A 206 -14.06 5.70 -11.08
C GLY A 206 -13.25 6.94 -11.47
N SER A 207 -13.50 8.09 -10.84
CA SER A 207 -12.80 9.34 -11.11
C SER A 207 -11.35 9.29 -10.63
N VAL A 208 -10.48 10.02 -11.32
CA VAL A 208 -9.04 10.11 -11.02
C VAL A 208 -8.71 11.57 -10.70
N ASP A 209 -8.09 11.80 -9.55
CA ASP A 209 -7.67 13.13 -9.14
C ASP A 209 -6.42 13.57 -9.92
N GLU A 210 -6.40 14.80 -10.42
CA GLU A 210 -5.24 15.37 -11.11
C GLU A 210 -4.15 15.79 -10.11
N ILE A 211 -2.90 15.36 -10.34
CA ILE A 211 -1.77 15.67 -9.45
C ILE A 211 -1.29 17.10 -9.62
N GLU A 212 -1.04 17.53 -10.88
CA GLU A 212 -0.38 18.79 -11.18
C GLU A 212 -1.03 20.02 -10.56
N PRO A 213 -2.36 20.23 -10.70
CA PRO A 213 -2.99 21.44 -10.17
C PRO A 213 -2.86 21.53 -8.64
N ILE A 214 -2.88 20.39 -7.96
CA ILE A 214 -2.73 20.33 -6.49
C ILE A 214 -1.28 20.63 -6.12
N VAL A 215 -0.33 19.98 -6.77
CA VAL A 215 1.11 20.20 -6.54
C VAL A 215 1.51 21.65 -6.80
N GLU A 216 1.04 22.26 -7.88
CA GLU A 216 1.29 23.68 -8.17
C GLU A 216 0.84 24.61 -7.04
N VAL A 217 -0.35 24.35 -6.47
CA VAL A 217 -0.84 25.14 -5.32
C VAL A 217 0.02 24.90 -4.10
N MET A 218 0.41 23.64 -3.80
CA MET A 218 1.25 23.31 -2.66
C MET A 218 2.63 23.97 -2.76
N GLU A 219 3.27 23.89 -3.91
CA GLU A 219 4.59 24.47 -4.16
C GLU A 219 4.58 26.01 -4.18
N LYS A 220 3.58 26.62 -4.81
CA LYS A 220 3.40 28.08 -4.81
C LYS A 220 3.29 28.64 -3.38
N ASN A 221 2.67 27.89 -2.49
CA ASN A 221 2.54 28.25 -1.09
C ASN A 221 3.72 27.76 -0.21
N GLN A 222 4.74 27.16 -0.80
CA GLN A 222 5.94 26.63 -0.12
C GLN A 222 5.58 25.67 1.03
N LEU A 223 4.56 24.84 0.83
CA LEU A 223 4.08 23.88 1.83
C LEU A 223 4.90 22.60 1.81
N THR A 224 5.14 22.04 2.98
CA THR A 224 5.79 20.75 3.14
C THR A 224 4.74 19.65 3.09
N TYR A 225 4.87 18.73 2.14
CA TYR A 225 3.88 17.66 1.94
C TYR A 225 4.51 16.32 1.51
N LYS A 226 3.74 15.26 1.68
CA LYS A 226 3.93 13.93 1.09
C LYS A 226 2.67 13.56 0.32
N LEU A 227 2.83 12.99 -0.86
CA LEU A 227 1.73 12.60 -1.73
C LEU A 227 1.60 11.09 -1.79
N HIS A 228 0.41 10.59 -1.47
CA HIS A 228 0.02 9.20 -1.54
C HIS A 228 -1.02 8.98 -2.64
N LEU A 229 -0.80 7.97 -3.47
CA LEU A 229 -1.81 7.51 -4.42
C LEU A 229 -2.62 6.38 -3.80
N ASP A 230 -3.91 6.63 -3.58
CA ASP A 230 -4.86 5.56 -3.31
C ASP A 230 -5.28 4.94 -4.64
N ALA A 231 -4.58 3.89 -5.04
CA ALA A 231 -4.81 3.12 -6.24
C ALA A 231 -5.46 1.76 -5.94
N ALA A 232 -6.08 1.62 -4.77
CA ALA A 232 -6.72 0.36 -4.38
C ALA A 232 -7.70 -0.14 -5.45
N PHE A 233 -8.52 0.73 -6.02
CA PHE A 233 -9.48 0.34 -7.06
C PHE A 233 -8.89 0.36 -8.48
N GLY A 234 -8.08 1.37 -8.82
CA GLY A 234 -7.61 1.60 -10.20
C GLY A 234 -6.22 1.09 -10.52
N GLY A 235 -5.46 0.60 -9.54
CA GLY A 235 -4.02 0.34 -9.68
C GLY A 235 -3.67 -0.72 -10.74
N PHE A 236 -4.50 -1.74 -10.91
CA PHE A 236 -4.32 -2.77 -11.96
C PHE A 236 -5.07 -2.47 -13.26
N ILE A 237 -5.70 -1.30 -13.40
CA ILE A 237 -6.48 -0.95 -14.60
C ILE A 237 -5.96 0.35 -15.24
N TYR A 238 -5.92 1.43 -14.46
CA TYR A 238 -5.63 2.77 -14.97
C TYR A 238 -4.25 2.94 -15.61
N PRO A 239 -3.14 2.40 -15.05
CA PRO A 239 -1.83 2.53 -15.68
C PRO A 239 -1.74 1.85 -17.05
N PHE A 240 -2.53 0.81 -17.29
CA PHE A 240 -2.57 0.11 -18.59
C PHE A 240 -3.44 0.81 -19.60
N SER A 241 -4.55 1.43 -19.17
CA SER A 241 -5.43 2.20 -20.07
C SER A 241 -4.90 3.62 -20.32
N ASN A 242 -4.08 4.18 -19.43
CA ASN A 242 -3.52 5.51 -19.49
C ASN A 242 -2.00 5.50 -19.27
N PRO A 243 -1.21 4.87 -20.15
CA PRO A 243 0.23 4.63 -19.93
C PRO A 243 1.08 5.91 -19.90
N ASN A 244 0.53 7.04 -20.35
CA ASN A 244 1.18 8.34 -20.33
C ASN A 244 0.79 9.20 -19.12
N SER A 245 0.00 8.66 -18.18
CA SER A 245 -0.34 9.38 -16.96
C SER A 245 0.91 9.55 -16.09
N ASN A 246 0.86 10.47 -15.15
CA ASN A 246 1.96 10.74 -14.20
C ASN A 246 1.66 10.19 -12.80
N HIS A 247 0.68 9.29 -12.67
CA HIS A 247 0.28 8.63 -11.42
C HIS A 247 1.17 7.41 -11.15
N HIS A 248 2.47 7.64 -11.01
CA HIS A 248 3.48 6.61 -10.80
C HIS A 248 4.74 7.17 -10.13
N PHE A 249 5.65 6.33 -9.68
CA PHE A 249 6.89 6.75 -9.00
C PHE A 249 7.90 7.47 -9.91
N GLY A 250 7.77 7.39 -11.22
CA GLY A 250 8.53 8.25 -12.14
C GLY A 250 8.21 9.74 -11.97
N ASN A 251 7.06 10.08 -11.37
CA ASN A 251 6.77 11.40 -10.87
C ASN A 251 7.41 11.56 -9.47
N PRO A 252 8.42 12.42 -9.30
CA PRO A 252 9.15 12.56 -8.03
C PRO A 252 8.30 13.11 -6.87
N LYS A 253 7.07 13.55 -7.16
CA LYS A 253 6.12 14.03 -6.13
C LYS A 253 5.37 12.89 -5.46
N VAL A 254 5.23 11.75 -6.14
CA VAL A 254 4.58 10.57 -5.59
C VAL A 254 5.50 9.87 -4.61
N SER A 255 5.06 9.72 -3.38
CA SER A 255 5.87 9.17 -2.29
C SER A 255 5.48 7.74 -1.91
N SER A 256 4.21 7.36 -2.09
CA SER A 256 3.73 6.00 -1.89
C SER A 256 2.47 5.71 -2.70
N ILE A 257 2.20 4.44 -2.91
CA ILE A 257 1.03 3.95 -3.66
C ILE A 257 0.46 2.74 -2.91
N SER A 258 -0.84 2.73 -2.67
CA SER A 258 -1.58 1.53 -2.28
C SER A 258 -2.28 0.95 -3.49
N ILE A 259 -2.24 -0.39 -3.64
CA ILE A 259 -2.86 -1.12 -4.74
C ILE A 259 -3.54 -2.36 -4.17
N ASP A 260 -4.70 -2.73 -4.69
CA ASP A 260 -5.47 -3.91 -4.25
C ASP A 260 -5.68 -4.84 -5.43
N GLY A 261 -5.46 -6.15 -5.23
CA GLY A 261 -5.46 -7.17 -6.28
C GLY A 261 -6.62 -8.15 -6.22
#